data_b8e4403d2fcd2f707133e138c4c40849
#
_entry.id   b8e4403d2fcd2f707133e138c4c40849
#
_cell.length_a   1.000
_cell.length_b   1.000
_cell.length_c   1.000
_cell.angle_alpha   90.00
_cell.angle_beta   90.00
_cell.angle_gamma   90.00
#
_symmetry.space_group_name_H-M   'P 1'
#
loop_
_entity.id
_entity.type
_entity.pdbx_description
1 polymer ?
#
loop_
_entity_poly.entity_id
_entity_poly.type
_entity_poly.pdbx_seq_one_letter_code
_entity_poly.pdbx_strand_id
1 'polypeptide(L)'
;TAIVLPSELPDTQLTAVFTPEHGLNASGAEPAIAAIPGSAPVFSLFGRVTRPTRQMLSRVDALVIDLQDVGVRPFTYVSTMALTMQAARRARKPVIVLDRPNPMGGLLVDGPVLEPQFRSFIGMYPIPYVHGMTIGELAQLYNNAFGIGADLRVVPMRGWRRHMSWADTGLPWVNPSPGLLTEDSPYYYATTGALDGTNLWNGVSTDARFQVILAPWIDGTKLAERLNEHQLPGVTFSASSVPLPFTHKVWSGVRVHITEPSLYRPMATTVYVLAEIRKLYGNQLVFRQPRHGLSLFDQVWGTRQVRLGIVRGDDASAIVARWQPGLQEFLVLRQRYLLYPDVPQFGDQATPQ
;
A
#
# COMPACT_ATOMS: atom_id res chain seq x y z
N THR A 1 3.24 -8.07 13.82
CA THR A 1 4.08 -9.15 13.22
C THR A 1 4.31 -10.18 14.30
N ALA A 2 3.61 -11.33 14.23
CA ALA A 2 3.86 -12.44 15.14
C ALA A 2 5.14 -13.14 14.66
N ILE A 3 6.22 -13.05 15.42
CA ILE A 3 7.36 -13.93 15.24
C ILE A 3 6.97 -15.24 15.90
N VAL A 4 6.58 -16.23 15.10
CA VAL A 4 6.50 -17.62 15.59
C VAL A 4 7.93 -18.04 15.92
N LEU A 5 8.21 -18.17 17.21
CA LEU A 5 9.52 -18.61 17.65
C LEU A 5 9.74 -20.07 17.20
N PRO A 6 10.92 -20.41 16.67
CA PRO A 6 11.26 -21.74 16.22
C PRO A 6 11.28 -22.82 17.32
N SER A 7 11.04 -22.44 18.57
CA SER A 7 10.94 -23.39 19.70
C SER A 7 9.87 -24.47 19.51
N GLU A 8 8.92 -24.25 18.57
CA GLU A 8 7.89 -25.24 18.23
C GLU A 8 8.23 -26.06 16.95
N LEU A 9 9.33 -25.70 16.24
CA LEU A 9 9.78 -26.41 15.04
C LEU A 9 11.05 -27.15 15.37
N PRO A 10 11.01 -28.49 15.45
CA PRO A 10 12.21 -29.31 15.70
C PRO A 10 13.23 -29.01 14.60
N ASP A 11 14.51 -28.96 14.98
CA ASP A 11 15.67 -28.75 14.11
C ASP A 11 15.74 -27.37 13.41
N THR A 12 14.99 -26.36 13.90
CA THR A 12 14.98 -24.99 13.33
C THR A 12 15.46 -23.99 14.38
N GLN A 13 16.35 -23.07 13.97
CA GLN A 13 16.85 -21.99 14.80
C GLN A 13 16.63 -20.62 14.13
N LEU A 14 16.11 -19.65 14.89
CA LEU A 14 16.07 -18.25 14.47
C LEU A 14 17.47 -17.63 14.61
N THR A 15 18.15 -17.40 13.49
CA THR A 15 19.52 -16.90 13.47
C THR A 15 19.65 -15.42 13.11
N ALA A 16 18.60 -14.81 12.53
CA ALA A 16 18.53 -13.39 12.24
C ALA A 16 17.07 -12.93 12.04
N VAL A 17 16.80 -11.67 12.34
CA VAL A 17 15.52 -11.01 12.04
C VAL A 17 15.78 -9.80 11.17
N PHE A 18 14.95 -9.62 10.14
CA PHE A 18 15.00 -8.49 9.22
C PHE A 18 13.70 -7.69 9.36
N THR A 19 13.81 -6.40 9.63
CA THR A 19 12.63 -5.54 9.78
C THR A 19 12.46 -4.61 8.58
N PRO A 20 11.23 -4.46 8.06
CA PRO A 20 10.93 -3.45 7.05
C PRO A 20 10.84 -2.05 7.68
N GLU A 21 10.38 -1.06 6.92
CA GLU A 21 9.96 0.24 7.43
C GLU A 21 9.01 0.06 8.63
N HIS A 22 9.05 0.96 9.59
CA HIS A 22 8.33 0.93 10.88
C HIS A 22 8.83 -0.12 11.90
N GLY A 23 9.86 -0.91 11.57
CA GLY A 23 10.48 -1.83 12.52
C GLY A 23 9.62 -3.03 12.90
N LEU A 24 10.00 -3.68 14.00
CA LEU A 24 9.36 -4.92 14.45
C LEU A 24 7.93 -4.72 14.97
N ASN A 25 7.70 -3.60 15.65
CA ASN A 25 6.43 -3.30 16.32
C ASN A 25 5.56 -2.31 15.56
N ALA A 26 5.94 -1.95 14.34
CA ALA A 26 5.26 -0.94 13.54
C ALA A 26 5.04 0.40 14.29
N SER A 27 5.95 0.76 15.21
CA SER A 27 5.83 1.92 16.09
C SER A 27 6.33 3.23 15.49
N GLY A 28 6.93 3.17 14.29
CA GLY A 28 7.50 4.35 13.62
C GLY A 28 8.84 4.84 14.18
N ALA A 29 9.22 4.43 15.37
CA ALA A 29 10.58 4.58 15.85
C ALA A 29 11.42 3.44 15.28
N GLU A 30 12.56 3.74 14.65
CA GLU A 30 13.58 2.72 14.47
C GLU A 30 13.90 2.20 15.87
N PRO A 31 13.64 0.94 16.20
CA PRO A 31 14.02 0.46 17.50
C PRO A 31 15.54 0.52 17.57
N ALA A 32 16.06 1.21 18.57
CA ALA A 32 17.29 0.79 19.17
C ALA A 32 17.07 -0.70 19.47
N ILE A 33 17.68 -1.57 18.69
CA ILE A 33 17.44 -3.00 18.56
C ILE A 33 17.33 -3.62 19.94
N ALA A 34 16.11 -3.84 20.41
CA ALA A 34 15.90 -4.77 21.50
C ALA A 34 16.22 -6.15 20.92
N ALA A 35 17.30 -6.75 21.39
CA ALA A 35 17.58 -8.14 21.06
C ALA A 35 16.33 -8.95 21.41
N ILE A 36 15.84 -9.73 20.45
CA ILE A 36 14.76 -10.68 20.72
C ILE A 36 15.28 -11.62 21.82
N PRO A 37 14.48 -11.96 22.84
CA PRO A 37 14.87 -12.93 23.83
C PRO A 37 15.34 -14.20 23.15
N GLY A 38 16.61 -14.60 23.32
CA GLY A 38 17.23 -15.71 22.62
C GLY A 38 18.34 -15.31 21.64
N SER A 39 18.69 -14.00 21.54
CA SER A 39 19.92 -13.47 20.91
C SER A 39 20.04 -13.45 19.39
N ALA A 40 18.95 -13.62 18.61
CA ALA A 40 19.05 -13.38 17.17
C ALA A 40 19.22 -11.88 16.84
N PRO A 41 20.24 -11.47 16.06
CA PRO A 41 20.42 -10.07 15.68
C PRO A 41 19.26 -9.58 14.81
N VAL A 42 18.85 -8.31 15.02
CA VAL A 42 17.83 -7.63 14.25
C VAL A 42 18.50 -6.65 13.29
N PHE A 43 18.15 -6.70 12.01
CA PHE A 43 18.67 -5.85 10.96
C PHE A 43 17.54 -5.04 10.33
N SER A 44 17.64 -3.70 10.34
CA SER A 44 16.71 -2.84 9.61
C SER A 44 17.00 -2.90 8.12
N LEU A 45 15.94 -3.10 7.33
CA LEU A 45 15.95 -3.02 5.86
C LEU A 45 15.29 -1.72 5.36
N PHE A 46 15.38 -0.65 6.15
CA PHE A 46 14.89 0.67 5.81
C PHE A 46 15.95 1.74 6.04
N GLY A 47 15.96 2.79 5.23
CA GLY A 47 16.93 3.87 5.30
C GLY A 47 18.24 3.55 4.57
N ARG A 48 19.35 3.39 5.29
CA ARG A 48 20.68 3.18 4.70
C ARG A 48 20.84 1.83 4.00
N VAL A 49 20.18 0.80 4.50
CA VAL A 49 20.20 -0.55 3.96
C VAL A 49 18.78 -0.98 3.66
N THR A 50 18.46 -1.20 2.39
CA THR A 50 17.10 -1.56 1.94
C THR A 50 16.99 -3.03 1.50
N ARG A 51 18.05 -3.80 1.62
CA ARG A 51 18.10 -5.24 1.29
C ARG A 51 19.11 -5.96 2.19
N PRO A 52 18.93 -7.25 2.47
CA PRO A 52 19.91 -8.03 3.19
C PRO A 52 21.27 -8.02 2.47
N THR A 53 22.33 -7.77 3.22
CA THR A 53 23.71 -7.87 2.70
C THR A 53 24.19 -9.33 2.66
N ARG A 54 25.26 -9.59 1.90
CA ARG A 54 25.86 -10.94 1.86
C ARG A 54 26.29 -11.42 3.25
N GLN A 55 26.82 -10.52 4.08
CA GLN A 55 27.23 -10.84 5.46
C GLN A 55 26.00 -11.19 6.34
N MET A 56 24.88 -10.49 6.20
CA MET A 56 23.65 -10.84 6.91
C MET A 56 23.13 -12.22 6.47
N LEU A 57 23.13 -12.48 5.16
CA LEU A 57 22.65 -13.74 4.58
C LEU A 57 23.55 -14.95 4.85
N SER A 58 24.81 -14.74 5.23
CA SER A 58 25.67 -15.88 5.64
C SER A 58 25.25 -16.55 6.95
N ARG A 59 24.37 -15.89 7.72
CA ARG A 59 23.84 -16.37 9.01
C ARG A 59 22.63 -17.26 8.90
N VAL A 60 22.00 -17.32 7.73
CA VAL A 60 20.70 -17.99 7.52
C VAL A 60 20.80 -19.04 6.41
N ASP A 61 20.05 -20.13 6.53
CA ASP A 61 19.93 -21.13 5.48
C ASP A 61 18.73 -20.88 4.58
N ALA A 62 17.67 -20.29 5.12
CA ALA A 62 16.47 -19.88 4.42
C ALA A 62 15.95 -18.55 4.96
N LEU A 63 15.14 -17.85 4.17
CA LEU A 63 14.45 -16.63 4.54
C LEU A 63 12.95 -16.89 4.60
N VAL A 64 12.31 -16.53 5.70
CA VAL A 64 10.86 -16.55 5.84
C VAL A 64 10.37 -15.09 5.83
N ILE A 65 9.44 -14.77 4.93
CA ILE A 65 8.82 -13.45 4.81
C ILE A 65 7.40 -13.57 5.34
N ASP A 66 7.13 -12.87 6.44
CA ASP A 66 5.83 -12.77 7.11
C ASP A 66 5.51 -11.28 7.31
N LEU A 67 4.93 -10.66 6.27
CA LEU A 67 4.64 -9.23 6.23
C LEU A 67 3.17 -9.00 5.89
N GLN A 68 2.53 -8.06 6.61
CA GLN A 68 1.17 -7.61 6.30
C GLN A 68 1.21 -6.46 5.30
N ASP A 69 0.96 -6.76 4.03
CA ASP A 69 0.70 -5.74 3.00
C ASP A 69 -0.70 -5.15 3.15
N VAL A 70 -0.93 -3.96 2.57
CA VAL A 70 -2.19 -3.22 2.69
C VAL A 70 -2.88 -2.96 1.35
N GLY A 71 -2.42 -3.61 0.28
CA GLY A 71 -3.08 -3.57 -1.02
C GLY A 71 -2.70 -2.40 -1.92
N VAL A 72 -1.74 -1.54 -1.51
CA VAL A 72 -1.30 -0.37 -2.28
C VAL A 72 0.19 -0.41 -2.56
N ARG A 73 0.57 -0.16 -3.83
CA ARG A 73 1.97 -0.21 -4.30
C ARG A 73 2.94 0.63 -3.47
N PRO A 74 2.61 1.89 -3.06
CA PRO A 74 3.54 2.70 -2.28
C PRO A 74 3.81 2.19 -0.86
N PHE A 75 3.05 1.23 -0.35
CA PHE A 75 3.35 0.61 0.93
C PHE A 75 4.60 -0.27 0.79
N THR A 76 5.68 0.11 1.43
CA THR A 76 7.06 -0.34 1.13
C THR A 76 7.36 -1.80 1.39
N TYR A 77 6.45 -2.54 2.04
CA TYR A 77 6.66 -3.95 2.38
C TYR A 77 6.83 -4.85 1.16
N VAL A 78 6.07 -4.57 0.09
CA VAL A 78 6.24 -5.31 -1.18
C VAL A 78 7.59 -5.04 -1.84
N SER A 79 8.14 -3.83 -1.66
CA SER A 79 9.48 -3.48 -2.14
C SER A 79 10.57 -4.15 -1.30
N THR A 80 10.40 -4.18 0.02
CA THR A 80 11.31 -4.90 0.95
C THR A 80 11.33 -6.40 0.62
N MET A 81 10.15 -7.01 0.38
CA MET A 81 10.05 -8.40 -0.08
C MET A 81 10.83 -8.62 -1.37
N ALA A 82 10.59 -7.79 -2.39
CA ALA A 82 11.25 -7.91 -3.69
C ALA A 82 12.77 -7.80 -3.59
N LEU A 83 13.28 -6.83 -2.83
CA LEU A 83 14.72 -6.65 -2.61
C LEU A 83 15.35 -7.79 -1.81
N THR A 84 14.60 -8.34 -0.87
CA THR A 84 15.01 -9.54 -0.10
C THR A 84 15.10 -10.77 -1.00
N MET A 85 14.10 -11.00 -1.86
CA MET A 85 14.11 -12.07 -2.85
C MET A 85 15.29 -11.94 -3.83
N GLN A 86 15.58 -10.73 -4.33
CA GLN A 86 16.75 -10.46 -5.18
C GLN A 86 18.07 -10.77 -4.47
N ALA A 87 18.20 -10.40 -3.19
CA ALA A 87 19.38 -10.67 -2.39
C ALA A 87 19.55 -12.18 -2.12
N ALA A 88 18.46 -12.86 -1.78
CA ALA A 88 18.40 -14.31 -1.56
C ALA A 88 18.84 -15.10 -2.81
N ARG A 89 18.31 -14.73 -4.00
CA ARG A 89 18.75 -15.33 -5.27
C ARG A 89 20.27 -15.25 -5.46
N ARG A 90 20.86 -14.07 -5.23
CA ARG A 90 22.31 -13.87 -5.39
C ARG A 90 23.11 -14.70 -4.38
N ALA A 91 22.55 -14.91 -3.19
CA ALA A 91 23.15 -15.73 -2.13
C ALA A 91 22.80 -17.22 -2.25
N ARG A 92 21.96 -17.62 -3.22
CA ARG A 92 21.44 -18.99 -3.41
C ARG A 92 20.72 -19.50 -2.15
N LYS A 93 19.93 -18.63 -1.51
CA LYS A 93 19.13 -18.99 -0.33
C LYS A 93 17.65 -19.09 -0.72
N PRO A 94 16.95 -20.15 -0.29
CA PRO A 94 15.52 -20.25 -0.50
C PRO A 94 14.74 -19.17 0.25
N VAL A 95 13.60 -18.77 -0.32
CA VAL A 95 12.68 -17.79 0.25
C VAL A 95 11.31 -18.43 0.39
N ILE A 96 10.76 -18.35 1.59
CA ILE A 96 9.41 -18.80 1.92
C ILE A 96 8.57 -17.57 2.25
N VAL A 97 7.48 -17.35 1.52
CA VAL A 97 6.52 -16.27 1.83
C VAL A 97 5.29 -16.90 2.47
N LEU A 98 5.01 -16.49 3.71
CA LEU A 98 3.77 -16.81 4.38
C LEU A 98 2.72 -15.80 3.92
N ASP A 99 1.73 -16.25 3.14
CA ASP A 99 0.76 -15.33 2.58
C ASP A 99 -0.21 -14.79 3.62
N ARG A 100 -0.69 -13.56 3.41
CA ARG A 100 -1.61 -12.86 4.30
C ARG A 100 -2.75 -12.20 3.52
N PRO A 101 -3.93 -12.01 4.16
CA PRO A 101 -5.04 -11.32 3.51
C PRO A 101 -4.67 -9.94 3.03
N ASN A 102 -5.13 -9.57 1.83
CA ASN A 102 -5.17 -8.17 1.45
C ASN A 102 -6.38 -7.54 2.16
N PRO A 103 -6.20 -6.51 3.00
CA PRO A 103 -7.29 -5.96 3.81
C PRO A 103 -8.40 -5.30 2.98
N MET A 104 -8.09 -4.85 1.78
CA MET A 104 -9.08 -4.31 0.83
C MET A 104 -9.66 -5.40 -0.10
N GLY A 105 -9.41 -6.67 0.18
CA GLY A 105 -9.80 -7.78 -0.69
C GLY A 105 -8.94 -7.90 -1.94
N GLY A 106 -9.31 -8.85 -2.79
CA GLY A 106 -8.60 -9.15 -4.04
C GLY A 106 -9.29 -8.65 -5.31
N LEU A 107 -10.46 -8.03 -5.20
CA LEU A 107 -11.24 -7.56 -6.35
C LEU A 107 -10.96 -6.10 -6.70
N LEU A 108 -10.63 -5.27 -5.71
CA LEU A 108 -10.36 -3.86 -5.93
C LEU A 108 -8.99 -3.67 -6.60
N VAL A 109 -9.03 -3.16 -7.84
CA VAL A 109 -7.83 -2.78 -8.61
C VAL A 109 -8.08 -1.40 -9.21
N ASP A 110 -7.20 -0.42 -8.93
CA ASP A 110 -7.42 0.97 -9.34
C ASP A 110 -6.10 1.74 -9.49
N GLY A 111 -6.16 2.79 -10.29
CA GLY A 111 -5.04 3.70 -10.52
C GLY A 111 -4.05 3.22 -11.60
N PRO A 112 -3.10 4.09 -11.96
CA PRO A 112 -2.16 3.82 -13.03
C PRO A 112 -1.16 2.72 -12.65
N VAL A 113 -0.81 1.91 -13.66
CA VAL A 113 0.33 1.00 -13.60
C VAL A 113 1.62 1.83 -13.60
N LEU A 114 2.59 1.45 -12.76
CA LEU A 114 3.88 2.12 -12.66
C LEU A 114 4.62 2.09 -14.01
N GLU A 115 4.94 3.28 -14.53
CA GLU A 115 5.83 3.42 -15.68
C GLU A 115 7.31 3.26 -15.25
N PRO A 116 8.15 2.59 -16.05
CA PRO A 116 9.52 2.22 -15.65
C PRO A 116 10.42 3.37 -15.16
N GLN A 117 10.24 4.58 -15.71
CA GLN A 117 11.03 5.76 -15.34
C GLN A 117 10.71 6.30 -13.93
N PHE A 118 9.58 5.91 -13.33
CA PHE A 118 9.20 6.31 -11.97
C PHE A 118 9.54 5.25 -10.92
N ARG A 119 10.30 4.22 -11.28
CA ARG A 119 10.74 3.19 -10.34
C ARG A 119 11.49 3.78 -9.17
N SER A 120 11.07 3.39 -7.96
CA SER A 120 11.67 3.83 -6.69
C SER A 120 11.39 2.79 -5.61
N PHE A 121 11.80 3.06 -4.37
CA PHE A 121 11.48 2.19 -3.25
C PHE A 121 9.98 2.12 -2.94
N ILE A 122 9.20 3.17 -3.31
CA ILE A 122 7.73 3.18 -3.18
C ILE A 122 7.02 2.65 -4.43
N GLY A 123 7.74 2.00 -5.34
CA GLY A 123 7.19 1.40 -6.55
C GLY A 123 8.28 0.76 -7.39
N MET A 124 8.51 -0.54 -7.21
CA MET A 124 9.61 -1.25 -7.87
C MET A 124 9.22 -1.90 -9.18
N TYR A 125 7.97 -2.32 -9.34
CA TYR A 125 7.52 -3.12 -10.47
C TYR A 125 6.23 -2.54 -11.08
N PRO A 126 5.97 -2.81 -12.38
CA PRO A 126 4.82 -2.26 -13.10
C PRO A 126 3.51 -2.92 -12.67
N ILE A 127 3.03 -2.56 -11.49
CA ILE A 127 1.72 -2.90 -10.96
C ILE A 127 0.89 -1.63 -10.74
N PRO A 128 -0.44 -1.70 -10.70
CA PRO A 128 -1.31 -0.56 -10.40
C PRO A 128 -1.05 0.00 -9.00
N TYR A 129 -1.55 1.20 -8.74
CA TYR A 129 -1.49 1.80 -7.41
C TYR A 129 -2.19 0.91 -6.37
N VAL A 130 -3.44 0.53 -6.61
CA VAL A 130 -4.19 -0.50 -5.86
C VAL A 130 -4.17 -1.77 -6.68
N HIS A 131 -3.54 -2.84 -6.19
CA HIS A 131 -3.19 -3.99 -7.02
C HIS A 131 -4.12 -5.19 -6.87
N GLY A 132 -4.95 -5.28 -5.82
CA GLY A 132 -5.88 -6.36 -5.59
C GLY A 132 -5.24 -7.75 -5.56
N MET A 133 -4.05 -7.86 -5.00
CA MET A 133 -3.31 -9.11 -4.85
C MET A 133 -2.84 -9.26 -3.40
N THR A 134 -2.60 -10.50 -2.97
CA THR A 134 -1.94 -10.79 -1.70
C THR A 134 -0.43 -10.67 -1.86
N ILE A 135 0.31 -10.60 -0.74
CA ILE A 135 1.77 -10.51 -0.78
C ILE A 135 2.39 -11.77 -1.40
N GLY A 136 1.81 -12.95 -1.18
CA GLY A 136 2.25 -14.20 -1.81
C GLY A 136 2.02 -14.22 -3.31
N GLU A 137 0.89 -13.73 -3.79
CA GLU A 137 0.60 -13.56 -5.22
C GLU A 137 1.56 -12.55 -5.87
N LEU A 138 1.87 -11.43 -5.21
CA LEU A 138 2.87 -10.47 -5.66
C LEU A 138 4.28 -11.07 -5.70
N ALA A 139 4.63 -11.91 -4.72
CA ALA A 139 5.91 -12.61 -4.73
C ALA A 139 6.06 -13.50 -5.97
N GLN A 140 5.02 -14.26 -6.33
CA GLN A 140 5.02 -15.08 -7.54
C GLN A 140 5.09 -14.23 -8.82
N LEU A 141 4.29 -13.15 -8.89
CA LEU A 141 4.32 -12.23 -10.02
C LEU A 141 5.71 -11.64 -10.22
N TYR A 142 6.33 -11.13 -9.15
CA TYR A 142 7.66 -10.52 -9.20
C TYR A 142 8.75 -11.54 -9.54
N ASN A 143 8.62 -12.74 -9.01
CA ASN A 143 9.58 -13.82 -9.24
C ASN A 143 9.59 -14.27 -10.70
N ASN A 144 8.42 -14.49 -11.26
CA ASN A 144 8.25 -15.13 -12.57
C ASN A 144 8.11 -14.09 -13.68
N ALA A 145 7.09 -13.20 -13.64
CA ALA A 145 6.84 -12.25 -14.72
C ALA A 145 7.91 -11.15 -14.80
N PHE A 146 8.41 -10.69 -13.64
CA PHE A 146 9.41 -9.62 -13.62
C PHE A 146 10.84 -10.12 -13.36
N GLY A 147 11.04 -11.43 -13.37
CA GLY A 147 12.34 -12.07 -13.53
C GLY A 147 13.27 -12.00 -12.31
N ILE A 148 12.75 -11.94 -11.08
CA ILE A 148 13.62 -12.07 -9.89
C ILE A 148 14.30 -13.44 -9.92
N GLY A 149 13.56 -14.53 -10.14
CA GLY A 149 14.10 -15.89 -10.28
C GLY A 149 14.72 -16.43 -9.00
N ALA A 150 14.20 -16.09 -7.82
CA ALA A 150 14.58 -16.67 -6.55
C ALA A 150 14.03 -18.10 -6.42
N ASP A 151 14.66 -18.92 -5.59
CA ASP A 151 14.08 -20.17 -5.12
C ASP A 151 12.95 -19.84 -4.14
N LEU A 152 11.74 -19.69 -4.69
CA LEU A 152 10.56 -19.15 -3.99
C LEU A 152 9.54 -20.26 -3.70
N ARG A 153 9.12 -20.33 -2.44
CA ARG A 153 7.93 -21.06 -2.03
C ARG A 153 6.94 -20.10 -1.38
N VAL A 154 5.68 -20.12 -1.80
CA VAL A 154 4.57 -19.42 -1.15
C VAL A 154 3.74 -20.44 -0.38
N VAL A 155 3.48 -20.14 0.89
CA VAL A 155 2.54 -20.88 1.74
C VAL A 155 1.20 -20.18 1.67
N PRO A 156 0.19 -20.73 0.99
CA PRO A 156 -1.09 -20.08 0.83
C PRO A 156 -1.91 -20.09 2.11
N MET A 157 -2.81 -19.11 2.23
CA MET A 157 -3.81 -19.07 3.29
C MET A 157 -4.86 -20.16 3.10
N ARG A 158 -5.50 -20.56 4.18
CA ARG A 158 -6.68 -21.43 4.15
C ARG A 158 -7.94 -20.59 4.34
N GLY A 159 -8.97 -20.83 3.52
CA GLY A 159 -10.29 -20.22 3.67
C GLY A 159 -10.43 -18.78 3.17
N TRP A 160 -9.36 -18.06 2.87
CA TRP A 160 -9.47 -16.72 2.31
C TRP A 160 -9.95 -16.75 0.86
N ARG A 161 -10.83 -15.81 0.52
CA ARG A 161 -11.37 -15.62 -0.84
C ARG A 161 -11.22 -14.15 -1.26
N ARG A 162 -11.14 -13.90 -2.55
CA ARG A 162 -10.83 -12.57 -3.10
C ARG A 162 -11.84 -11.48 -2.75
N HIS A 163 -13.12 -11.83 -2.57
CA HIS A 163 -14.16 -10.87 -2.17
C HIS A 163 -14.11 -10.48 -0.68
N MET A 164 -13.35 -11.21 0.14
CA MET A 164 -13.24 -10.94 1.57
C MET A 164 -12.48 -9.66 1.83
N SER A 165 -13.08 -8.77 2.61
CA SER A 165 -12.38 -7.68 3.32
C SER A 165 -11.63 -8.23 4.54
N TRP A 166 -10.93 -7.37 5.28
CA TRP A 166 -10.32 -7.81 6.55
C TRP A 166 -11.35 -8.29 7.57
N ALA A 167 -12.46 -7.56 7.73
CA ALA A 167 -13.54 -7.91 8.66
C ALA A 167 -14.09 -9.33 8.41
N ASP A 168 -14.19 -9.75 7.15
CA ASP A 168 -14.70 -11.08 6.79
C ASP A 168 -13.74 -12.22 7.20
N THR A 169 -12.50 -11.91 7.53
CA THR A 169 -11.52 -12.92 7.96
C THR A 169 -11.67 -13.32 9.42
N GLY A 170 -12.34 -12.49 10.23
CA GLY A 170 -12.41 -12.65 11.68
C GLY A 170 -11.07 -12.49 12.42
N LEU A 171 -10.01 -12.07 11.73
CA LEU A 171 -8.70 -11.86 12.34
C LEU A 171 -8.63 -10.49 13.05
N PRO A 172 -7.96 -10.39 14.20
CA PRO A 172 -7.74 -9.11 14.84
C PRO A 172 -6.85 -8.22 13.98
N TRP A 173 -7.17 -6.93 13.87
CA TRP A 173 -6.30 -5.99 13.19
C TRP A 173 -5.05 -5.72 14.04
N VAL A 174 -3.90 -5.92 13.42
CA VAL A 174 -2.59 -5.54 13.99
C VAL A 174 -1.99 -4.47 13.09
N ASN A 175 -1.77 -3.29 13.62
CA ASN A 175 -1.31 -2.13 12.87
C ASN A 175 -0.01 -2.43 12.11
N PRO A 176 0.00 -2.44 10.77
CA PRO A 176 1.23 -2.65 10.01
C PRO A 176 2.11 -1.39 9.96
N SER A 177 1.55 -0.24 10.31
CA SER A 177 2.26 1.04 10.45
C SER A 177 1.58 1.93 11.48
N PRO A 178 2.27 2.98 12.00
CA PRO A 178 1.69 3.90 12.99
C PRO A 178 0.48 4.69 12.48
N GLY A 179 0.31 4.79 11.17
CA GLY A 179 -0.79 5.52 10.53
C GLY A 179 -2.02 4.68 10.22
N LEU A 180 -1.94 3.34 10.27
CA LEU A 180 -3.00 2.42 9.86
C LEU A 180 -3.58 1.71 11.08
N LEU A 181 -4.45 2.41 11.82
CA LEU A 181 -4.92 2.00 13.14
C LEU A 181 -6.13 1.06 13.13
N THR A 182 -6.87 1.03 12.02
CA THR A 182 -8.08 0.23 11.84
C THR A 182 -8.01 -0.55 10.53
N GLU A 183 -8.81 -1.58 10.41
CA GLU A 183 -8.93 -2.39 9.20
C GLU A 183 -9.40 -1.61 7.97
N ASP A 184 -10.10 -0.48 8.17
CA ASP A 184 -10.53 0.43 7.09
C ASP A 184 -9.44 1.42 6.67
N SER A 185 -8.40 1.62 7.50
CA SER A 185 -7.33 2.57 7.23
C SER A 185 -6.66 2.39 5.85
N PRO A 186 -6.52 1.17 5.29
CA PRO A 186 -5.98 0.96 3.95
C PRO A 186 -6.74 1.67 2.84
N TYR A 187 -8.07 1.73 2.91
CA TYR A 187 -8.88 2.45 1.91
C TYR A 187 -8.63 3.95 1.95
N TYR A 188 -8.55 4.54 3.16
CA TYR A 188 -8.24 5.95 3.35
C TYR A 188 -6.81 6.27 2.93
N TYR A 189 -5.85 5.40 3.27
CA TYR A 189 -4.46 5.53 2.85
C TYR A 189 -4.32 5.45 1.32
N ALA A 190 -5.04 4.56 0.66
CA ALA A 190 -5.05 4.47 -0.80
C ALA A 190 -5.47 5.80 -1.45
N THR A 191 -6.43 6.52 -0.83
CA THR A 191 -6.94 7.80 -1.33
C THR A 191 -5.99 8.95 -1.01
N THR A 192 -5.72 9.17 0.26
CA THR A 192 -5.06 10.40 0.71
C THR A 192 -3.53 10.28 0.80
N GLY A 193 -2.98 9.07 0.87
CA GLY A 193 -1.56 8.83 0.67
C GLY A 193 -1.10 9.20 -0.75
N ALA A 194 -2.01 9.16 -1.72
CA ALA A 194 -1.77 9.62 -3.09
C ALA A 194 -1.59 11.14 -3.22
N LEU A 195 -1.80 11.92 -2.16
CA LEU A 195 -1.56 13.37 -2.12
C LEU A 195 -0.10 13.72 -1.84
N ASP A 196 0.74 12.75 -1.51
CA ASP A 196 2.14 12.98 -1.22
C ASP A 196 2.84 13.67 -2.39
N GLY A 197 3.65 14.67 -2.05
CA GLY A 197 4.27 15.55 -3.05
C GLY A 197 3.43 16.77 -3.43
N THR A 198 2.23 16.95 -2.85
CA THR A 198 1.45 18.19 -2.92
C THR A 198 1.62 19.04 -1.66
N ASN A 199 0.98 20.21 -1.62
CA ASN A 199 0.86 21.04 -0.43
C ASN A 199 -0.44 20.79 0.36
N LEU A 200 -1.15 19.74 0.06
CA LEU A 200 -2.29 19.26 0.84
C LEU A 200 -1.81 18.40 2.02
N TRP A 201 -2.64 18.29 3.05
CA TRP A 201 -2.35 17.47 4.22
C TRP A 201 -3.47 16.47 4.49
N ASN A 202 -3.09 15.24 4.77
CA ASN A 202 -3.99 14.10 4.94
C ASN A 202 -4.24 13.71 6.40
N GLY A 203 -3.98 14.61 7.35
CA GLY A 203 -4.24 14.36 8.76
C GLY A 203 -3.26 13.42 9.46
N VAL A 204 -2.17 13.02 8.83
CA VAL A 204 -1.15 12.18 9.46
C VAL A 204 -0.69 12.81 10.78
N SER A 205 -0.47 11.99 11.81
CA SER A 205 -0.15 12.40 13.19
C SER A 205 -1.31 13.03 13.99
N THR A 206 -2.56 12.87 13.53
CA THR A 206 -3.77 13.22 14.30
C THR A 206 -4.72 12.02 14.37
N ASP A 207 -5.84 12.16 15.05
CA ASP A 207 -6.89 11.12 15.09
C ASP A 207 -7.67 11.01 13.76
N ALA A 208 -7.50 11.98 12.85
CA ALA A 208 -8.09 11.99 11.51
C ALA A 208 -7.13 11.47 10.42
N ARG A 209 -6.13 10.64 10.80
CA ARG A 209 -5.10 10.09 9.89
C ARG A 209 -5.71 9.52 8.63
N PHE A 210 -5.25 10.03 7.49
CA PHE A 210 -5.68 9.64 6.14
C PHE A 210 -7.16 9.87 5.82
N GLN A 211 -8.00 10.30 6.78
CA GLN A 211 -9.43 10.50 6.58
C GLN A 211 -9.79 11.89 6.08
N VAL A 212 -8.84 12.81 6.00
CA VAL A 212 -9.08 14.22 5.66
C VAL A 212 -8.14 14.70 4.56
N ILE A 213 -8.57 15.74 3.85
CA ILE A 213 -7.78 16.45 2.83
C ILE A 213 -7.90 17.95 3.13
N LEU A 214 -6.82 18.54 3.60
CA LEU A 214 -6.83 19.86 4.19
C LEU A 214 -5.76 20.79 3.61
N ALA A 215 -6.05 22.10 3.60
CA ALA A 215 -5.08 23.17 3.39
C ALA A 215 -5.59 24.47 4.04
N PRO A 216 -4.72 25.46 4.30
CA PRO A 216 -5.13 26.70 4.98
C PRO A 216 -6.07 27.60 4.16
N TRP A 217 -6.18 27.33 2.86
CA TRP A 217 -6.93 28.10 1.88
C TRP A 217 -8.19 27.37 1.37
N ILE A 218 -8.50 26.18 1.86
CA ILE A 218 -9.69 25.43 1.44
C ILE A 218 -10.90 25.86 2.26
N ASP A 219 -11.98 26.19 1.59
CA ASP A 219 -13.33 26.22 2.14
C ASP A 219 -13.90 24.81 2.09
N GLY A 220 -13.96 24.16 3.27
CA GLY A 220 -14.38 22.76 3.36
C GLY A 220 -15.84 22.53 2.95
N THR A 221 -16.74 23.48 3.24
CA THR A 221 -18.15 23.37 2.88
C THR A 221 -18.32 23.39 1.36
N LYS A 222 -17.75 24.40 0.73
CA LYS A 222 -17.81 24.55 -0.73
C LYS A 222 -17.18 23.36 -1.46
N LEU A 223 -16.03 22.85 -0.96
CA LEU A 223 -15.38 21.70 -1.57
C LEU A 223 -16.20 20.42 -1.40
N ALA A 224 -16.79 20.17 -0.20
CA ALA A 224 -17.63 19.02 0.04
C ALA A 224 -18.88 19.00 -0.85
N GLU A 225 -19.57 20.14 -0.98
CA GLU A 225 -20.72 20.30 -1.87
C GLU A 225 -20.35 19.94 -3.31
N ARG A 226 -19.27 20.52 -3.85
CA ARG A 226 -18.80 20.27 -5.21
C ARG A 226 -18.42 18.81 -5.45
N LEU A 227 -17.77 18.17 -4.47
CA LEU A 227 -17.39 16.75 -4.57
C LEU A 227 -18.62 15.83 -4.54
N ASN A 228 -19.61 16.12 -3.70
CA ASN A 228 -20.83 15.33 -3.61
C ASN A 228 -21.73 15.46 -4.86
N GLU A 229 -21.67 16.59 -5.60
CA GLU A 229 -22.33 16.74 -6.90
C GLU A 229 -21.91 15.70 -7.93
N HIS A 230 -20.67 15.17 -7.84
CA HIS A 230 -20.18 14.11 -8.72
C HIS A 230 -20.80 12.74 -8.45
N GLN A 231 -21.47 12.53 -7.32
CA GLN A 231 -22.08 11.25 -6.92
C GLN A 231 -21.14 10.06 -7.08
N LEU A 232 -19.88 10.22 -6.60
CA LEU A 232 -18.86 9.19 -6.73
C LEU A 232 -19.28 7.90 -5.99
N PRO A 233 -19.18 6.73 -6.62
CA PRO A 233 -19.64 5.49 -6.01
C PRO A 233 -18.91 5.17 -4.69
N GLY A 234 -19.67 4.84 -3.65
CA GLY A 234 -19.17 4.35 -2.38
C GLY A 234 -18.46 5.37 -1.50
N VAL A 235 -18.61 6.69 -1.78
CA VAL A 235 -17.95 7.75 -1.00
C VAL A 235 -18.79 9.01 -0.94
N THR A 236 -18.75 9.69 0.20
CA THR A 236 -19.28 11.05 0.39
C THR A 236 -18.26 11.92 1.13
N PHE A 237 -18.50 13.23 1.14
CA PHE A 237 -17.59 14.20 1.73
C PHE A 237 -18.35 15.13 2.67
N SER A 238 -17.72 15.51 3.79
CA SER A 238 -18.21 16.57 4.67
C SER A 238 -17.11 17.57 4.95
N ALA A 239 -17.49 18.80 5.28
CA ALA A 239 -16.54 19.81 5.73
C ALA A 239 -15.82 19.34 7.00
N SER A 240 -14.53 19.63 7.10
CA SER A 240 -13.71 19.27 8.25
C SER A 240 -12.67 20.34 8.51
N SER A 241 -12.36 20.53 9.81
CA SER A 241 -11.28 21.41 10.24
C SER A 241 -10.49 20.70 11.33
N VAL A 242 -9.17 20.64 11.17
CA VAL A 242 -8.28 19.89 12.08
C VAL A 242 -7.13 20.79 12.53
N PRO A 243 -6.84 20.86 13.83
CA PRO A 243 -5.65 21.54 14.31
C PRO A 243 -4.39 20.78 13.88
N LEU A 244 -3.42 21.52 13.34
CA LEU A 244 -2.13 20.95 12.98
C LEU A 244 -1.35 20.59 14.23
N PRO A 245 -0.70 19.42 14.27
CA PRO A 245 0.24 19.11 15.34
C PRO A 245 1.32 20.21 15.45
N PHE A 246 1.65 20.60 16.67
CA PHE A 246 2.75 21.50 17.02
C PHE A 246 2.63 22.98 16.59
N THR A 247 1.59 23.41 15.87
CA THR A 247 1.51 24.79 15.36
C THR A 247 0.31 25.59 15.82
N HIS A 248 -0.68 24.98 16.48
CA HIS A 248 -1.99 25.56 16.85
C HIS A 248 -2.79 26.15 15.68
N LYS A 249 -2.31 26.01 14.44
CA LYS A 249 -3.07 26.42 13.24
C LYS A 249 -4.12 25.38 12.92
N VAL A 250 -5.31 25.83 12.58
CA VAL A 250 -6.39 24.97 12.08
C VAL A 250 -6.42 25.04 10.57
N TRP A 251 -6.36 23.88 9.92
CA TRP A 251 -6.58 23.79 8.48
C TRP A 251 -7.97 23.25 8.19
N SER A 252 -8.59 23.75 7.16
CA SER A 252 -9.91 23.38 6.69
C SER A 252 -9.84 22.57 5.40
N GLY A 253 -10.88 21.82 5.13
CA GLY A 253 -11.03 21.01 3.92
C GLY A 253 -12.16 20.02 4.08
N VAL A 254 -11.94 18.79 3.61
CA VAL A 254 -12.96 17.75 3.63
C VAL A 254 -12.52 16.51 4.39
N ARG A 255 -13.49 15.84 5.01
CA ARG A 255 -13.39 14.46 5.50
C ARG A 255 -13.99 13.53 4.44
N VAL A 256 -13.30 12.44 4.17
CA VAL A 256 -13.75 11.35 3.30
C VAL A 256 -14.56 10.38 4.13
N HIS A 257 -15.74 9.99 3.66
CA HIS A 257 -16.59 8.95 4.25
C HIS A 257 -16.79 7.85 3.23
N ILE A 258 -16.18 6.71 3.45
CA ILE A 258 -16.37 5.53 2.61
C ILE A 258 -17.65 4.85 3.04
N THR A 259 -18.67 4.88 2.19
CA THR A 259 -20.03 4.39 2.47
C THR A 259 -20.25 2.98 1.93
N GLU A 260 -19.56 2.61 0.85
CA GLU A 260 -19.65 1.28 0.24
C GLU A 260 -18.28 0.87 -0.35
N PRO A 261 -17.45 0.13 0.40
CA PRO A 261 -16.09 -0.23 -0.03
C PRO A 261 -16.04 -1.03 -1.33
N SER A 262 -17.06 -1.83 -1.64
CA SER A 262 -17.11 -2.65 -2.86
C SER A 262 -17.23 -1.80 -4.13
N LEU A 263 -17.88 -0.65 -4.05
CA LEU A 263 -18.06 0.30 -5.15
C LEU A 263 -16.96 1.36 -5.19
N TYR A 264 -16.26 1.54 -4.07
CA TYR A 264 -15.28 2.61 -3.90
C TYR A 264 -14.07 2.46 -4.83
N ARG A 265 -13.62 3.58 -5.42
CA ARG A 265 -12.47 3.66 -6.31
C ARG A 265 -11.53 4.76 -5.81
N PRO A 266 -10.57 4.44 -4.92
CA PRO A 266 -9.75 5.43 -4.21
C PRO A 266 -8.95 6.34 -5.14
N MET A 267 -8.34 5.79 -6.19
CA MET A 267 -7.51 6.59 -7.10
C MET A 267 -8.33 7.50 -8.00
N ALA A 268 -9.45 7.00 -8.51
CA ALA A 268 -10.40 7.83 -9.23
C ALA A 268 -10.92 8.96 -8.33
N THR A 269 -11.34 8.65 -7.09
CA THR A 269 -11.78 9.63 -6.10
C THR A 269 -10.73 10.72 -5.87
N THR A 270 -9.46 10.35 -5.70
CA THR A 270 -8.37 11.32 -5.50
C THR A 270 -8.21 12.25 -6.70
N VAL A 271 -8.37 11.75 -7.92
CA VAL A 271 -8.33 12.60 -9.13
C VAL A 271 -9.47 13.61 -9.13
N TYR A 272 -10.70 13.19 -8.81
CA TYR A 272 -11.84 14.11 -8.69
C TYR A 272 -11.59 15.19 -7.63
N VAL A 273 -11.08 14.81 -6.47
CA VAL A 273 -10.72 15.77 -5.41
C VAL A 273 -9.68 16.79 -5.90
N LEU A 274 -8.59 16.31 -6.50
CA LEU A 274 -7.53 17.19 -7.01
C LEU A 274 -8.03 18.10 -8.15
N ALA A 275 -8.89 17.60 -9.02
CA ALA A 275 -9.48 18.39 -10.11
C ALA A 275 -10.41 19.48 -9.57
N GLU A 276 -11.28 19.18 -8.60
CA GLU A 276 -12.15 20.19 -7.98
C GLU A 276 -11.35 21.23 -7.18
N ILE A 277 -10.32 20.80 -6.43
CA ILE A 277 -9.40 21.73 -5.76
C ILE A 277 -8.72 22.64 -6.79
N ARG A 278 -8.26 22.11 -7.91
CA ARG A 278 -7.65 22.91 -8.98
C ARG A 278 -8.62 23.91 -9.60
N LYS A 279 -9.88 23.52 -9.84
CA LYS A 279 -10.94 24.40 -10.38
C LYS A 279 -11.29 25.52 -9.39
N LEU A 280 -11.42 25.20 -8.10
CA LEU A 280 -11.83 26.17 -7.08
C LEU A 280 -10.73 27.13 -6.66
N TYR A 281 -9.49 26.65 -6.57
CA TYR A 281 -8.39 27.37 -5.92
C TYR A 281 -7.18 27.62 -6.83
N GLY A 282 -7.22 27.15 -8.07
CA GLY A 282 -6.21 27.45 -9.08
C GLY A 282 -4.79 27.07 -8.65
N ASN A 283 -3.90 28.05 -8.69
CA ASN A 283 -2.49 27.86 -8.40
C ASN A 283 -2.15 27.71 -6.90
N GLN A 284 -3.13 27.77 -6.00
CA GLN A 284 -2.93 27.46 -4.58
C GLN A 284 -2.63 25.96 -4.38
N LEU A 285 -3.15 25.08 -5.26
CA LEU A 285 -2.72 23.70 -5.33
C LEU A 285 -1.33 23.62 -5.98
N VAL A 286 -0.35 23.20 -5.20
CA VAL A 286 1.06 23.10 -5.62
C VAL A 286 1.50 21.64 -5.60
N PHE A 287 2.08 21.19 -6.72
CA PHE A 287 2.83 19.94 -6.80
C PHE A 287 4.31 20.28 -6.57
N ARG A 288 4.87 19.79 -5.46
CA ARG A 288 6.26 20.08 -5.08
C ARG A 288 7.22 19.43 -6.06
N GLN A 289 8.06 20.25 -6.66
CA GLN A 289 9.11 19.77 -7.57
C GLN A 289 10.45 19.81 -6.84
N PRO A 290 11.22 18.72 -6.84
CA PRO A 290 12.57 18.73 -6.30
C PRO A 290 13.50 19.54 -7.21
N ARG A 291 14.62 20.04 -6.69
CA ARG A 291 15.64 20.70 -7.50
C ARG A 291 16.26 19.76 -8.54
N HIS A 292 16.38 18.49 -8.18
CA HIS A 292 16.91 17.42 -9.04
C HIS A 292 16.08 16.15 -8.84
N GLY A 293 15.93 15.35 -9.89
CA GLY A 293 15.23 14.07 -9.86
C GLY A 293 13.73 14.17 -10.16
N LEU A 294 13.01 13.16 -9.76
CA LEU A 294 11.58 13.01 -10.03
C LEU A 294 10.74 13.62 -8.91
N SER A 295 9.61 14.20 -9.28
CA SER A 295 8.58 14.63 -8.32
C SER A 295 8.11 13.45 -7.47
N LEU A 296 7.99 13.67 -6.15
CA LEU A 296 7.44 12.64 -5.26
C LEU A 296 6.02 12.24 -5.68
N PHE A 297 5.18 13.22 -6.07
CA PHE A 297 3.85 12.93 -6.58
C PHE A 297 3.89 11.98 -7.79
N ASP A 298 4.77 12.23 -8.77
CA ASP A 298 4.89 11.38 -9.95
C ASP A 298 5.40 9.98 -9.60
N GLN A 299 6.30 9.85 -8.61
CA GLN A 299 6.76 8.54 -8.12
C GLN A 299 5.65 7.77 -7.38
N VAL A 300 4.88 8.44 -6.53
CA VAL A 300 3.73 7.86 -5.81
C VAL A 300 2.69 7.35 -6.80
N TRP A 301 2.32 8.17 -7.78
CA TRP A 301 1.37 7.78 -8.83
C TRP A 301 1.94 6.80 -9.84
N GLY A 302 3.26 6.73 -9.97
CA GLY A 302 3.95 5.91 -10.96
C GLY A 302 3.84 6.44 -12.39
N THR A 303 3.36 7.66 -12.56
CA THR A 303 3.20 8.38 -13.83
C THR A 303 3.13 9.89 -13.60
N ARG A 304 3.53 10.68 -14.59
CA ARG A 304 3.32 12.14 -14.58
C ARG A 304 1.95 12.56 -15.15
N GLN A 305 1.23 11.65 -15.78
CA GLN A 305 0.01 11.94 -16.54
C GLN A 305 -1.08 12.56 -15.68
N VAL A 306 -1.23 12.10 -14.42
CA VAL A 306 -2.22 12.63 -13.47
C VAL A 306 -1.89 14.08 -13.13
N ARG A 307 -0.68 14.37 -12.68
CA ARG A 307 -0.26 15.75 -12.37
C ARG A 307 -0.43 16.69 -13.56
N LEU A 308 0.03 16.28 -14.74
CA LEU A 308 -0.09 17.10 -15.94
C LEU A 308 -1.55 17.33 -16.35
N GLY A 309 -2.42 16.32 -16.19
CA GLY A 309 -3.85 16.48 -16.42
C GLY A 309 -4.49 17.49 -15.48
N ILE A 310 -4.22 17.36 -14.17
CA ILE A 310 -4.72 18.32 -13.17
C ILE A 310 -4.22 19.75 -13.43
N VAL A 311 -2.93 19.91 -13.75
CA VAL A 311 -2.35 21.25 -14.03
C VAL A 311 -2.98 21.89 -15.26
N ARG A 312 -3.26 21.13 -16.31
CA ARG A 312 -3.96 21.63 -17.52
C ARG A 312 -5.43 21.93 -17.29
N GLY A 313 -6.05 21.39 -16.23
CA GLY A 313 -7.48 21.48 -15.99
C GLY A 313 -8.30 20.47 -16.81
N ASP A 314 -7.70 19.33 -17.17
CA ASP A 314 -8.43 18.24 -17.84
C ASP A 314 -9.55 17.71 -16.93
N ASP A 315 -10.63 17.23 -17.52
CA ASP A 315 -11.72 16.61 -16.76
C ASP A 315 -11.23 15.39 -16.00
N ALA A 316 -11.71 15.21 -14.76
CA ALA A 316 -11.32 14.10 -13.90
C ALA A 316 -11.58 12.75 -14.56
N SER A 317 -12.72 12.56 -15.21
CA SER A 317 -13.06 11.35 -15.95
C SER A 317 -12.08 11.06 -17.09
N ALA A 318 -11.65 12.09 -17.83
CA ALA A 318 -10.65 11.94 -18.89
C ALA A 318 -9.27 11.56 -18.34
N ILE A 319 -8.88 12.09 -17.17
CA ILE A 319 -7.63 11.68 -16.49
C ILE A 319 -7.72 10.21 -16.07
N VAL A 320 -8.83 9.80 -15.45
CA VAL A 320 -9.08 8.41 -15.02
C VAL A 320 -9.07 7.44 -16.20
N ALA A 321 -9.64 7.84 -17.33
CA ALA A 321 -9.69 7.01 -18.53
C ALA A 321 -8.29 6.65 -19.08
N ARG A 322 -7.27 7.49 -18.87
CA ARG A 322 -5.92 7.29 -19.42
C ARG A 322 -5.21 6.05 -18.90
N TRP A 323 -5.48 5.62 -17.68
CA TRP A 323 -4.82 4.42 -17.13
C TRP A 323 -5.61 3.12 -17.36
N GLN A 324 -6.85 3.19 -17.88
CA GLN A 324 -7.67 2.00 -18.05
C GLN A 324 -7.03 0.93 -18.97
N PRO A 325 -6.39 1.27 -20.09
CA PRO A 325 -5.75 0.25 -20.93
C PRO A 325 -4.67 -0.54 -20.17
N GLY A 326 -3.75 0.16 -19.48
CA GLY A 326 -2.70 -0.50 -18.70
C GLY A 326 -3.26 -1.31 -17.53
N LEU A 327 -4.38 -0.87 -16.95
CA LEU A 327 -5.07 -1.60 -15.90
C LEU A 327 -5.64 -2.91 -16.42
N GLN A 328 -6.24 -2.91 -17.61
CA GLN A 328 -6.74 -4.13 -18.27
C GLN A 328 -5.60 -5.11 -18.61
N GLU A 329 -4.49 -4.64 -19.11
CA GLU A 329 -3.30 -5.47 -19.36
C GLU A 329 -2.80 -6.12 -18.05
N PHE A 330 -2.74 -5.36 -16.96
CA PHE A 330 -2.38 -5.92 -15.65
C PHE A 330 -3.39 -6.95 -15.15
N LEU A 331 -4.69 -6.72 -15.32
CA LEU A 331 -5.73 -7.68 -14.93
C LEU A 331 -5.55 -9.03 -15.65
N VAL A 332 -5.21 -9.01 -16.94
CA VAL A 332 -4.89 -10.23 -17.70
C VAL A 332 -3.60 -10.89 -17.19
N LEU A 333 -2.56 -10.08 -16.93
CA LEU A 333 -1.28 -10.60 -16.44
C LEU A 333 -1.43 -11.28 -15.09
N ARG A 334 -2.11 -10.62 -14.12
CA ARG A 334 -2.23 -11.12 -12.76
C ARG A 334 -2.95 -12.45 -12.62
N GLN A 335 -3.89 -12.76 -13.55
CA GLN A 335 -4.67 -14.01 -13.51
C GLN A 335 -3.79 -15.27 -13.40
N ARG A 336 -2.59 -15.21 -13.94
CA ARG A 336 -1.63 -16.34 -13.94
C ARG A 336 -0.98 -16.57 -12.57
N TYR A 337 -1.13 -15.62 -11.64
CA TYR A 337 -0.46 -15.58 -10.35
C TYR A 337 -1.43 -15.55 -9.18
N LEU A 338 -2.74 -15.58 -9.45
CA LEU A 338 -3.76 -15.63 -8.41
C LEU A 338 -3.80 -17.02 -7.77
N LEU A 339 -3.78 -17.05 -6.43
CA LEU A 339 -3.81 -18.26 -5.62
C LEU A 339 -5.21 -18.62 -5.13
N TYR A 340 -6.11 -17.65 -5.11
CA TYR A 340 -7.41 -17.78 -4.47
C TYR A 340 -8.54 -17.54 -5.48
N PRO A 341 -9.67 -18.29 -5.38
CA PRO A 341 -10.77 -18.18 -6.32
C PRO A 341 -11.54 -16.84 -6.14
N ASP A 342 -12.07 -16.35 -7.25
CA ASP A 342 -12.94 -15.15 -7.28
C ASP A 342 -14.37 -15.45 -6.84
N VAL A 343 -14.84 -16.69 -7.06
CA VAL A 343 -16.23 -17.13 -6.81
C VAL A 343 -16.23 -18.27 -5.79
N PRO A 344 -17.24 -18.38 -4.90
CA PRO A 344 -17.44 -19.58 -4.10
C PRO A 344 -17.53 -20.80 -5.03
N GLN A 345 -16.64 -21.78 -4.88
CA GLN A 345 -16.87 -23.09 -5.48
C GLN A 345 -18.12 -23.65 -4.78
N PHE A 346 -19.24 -23.70 -5.51
CA PHE A 346 -20.40 -24.46 -5.07
C PHE A 346 -19.96 -25.93 -4.94
N GLY A 347 -19.64 -26.37 -3.73
CA GLY A 347 -19.19 -27.74 -3.52
C GLY A 347 -18.51 -28.07 -2.19
N ASP A 348 -17.96 -27.09 -1.48
CA ASP A 348 -17.41 -27.34 -0.14
C ASP A 348 -18.52 -27.31 0.94
N GLN A 349 -19.48 -28.22 0.82
CA GLN A 349 -20.24 -28.64 1.98
C GLN A 349 -19.28 -29.45 2.86
N ALA A 350 -18.87 -28.84 3.96
CA ALA A 350 -18.18 -29.54 5.03
C ALA A 350 -18.99 -30.80 5.37
N THR A 351 -18.43 -31.96 5.12
CA THR A 351 -18.91 -33.21 5.70
C THR A 351 -18.72 -33.07 7.21
N PRO A 352 -19.79 -33.12 8.02
CA PRO A 352 -19.62 -33.11 9.47
C PRO A 352 -19.05 -34.47 9.88
N GLN A 353 -17.90 -34.45 10.55
CA GLN A 353 -17.46 -35.52 11.42
C GLN A 353 -17.50 -35.06 12.87
#